data_8fb0c99ab8b5e3ddd91ad74f3df0da26
#
_entry.id   8fb0c99ab8b5e3ddd91ad74f3df0da26
#
_cell.length_a   1.000
_cell.length_b   1.000
_cell.length_c   1.000
_cell.angle_alpha   90.00
_cell.angle_beta   90.00
_cell.angle_gamma   90.00
#
_symmetry.space_group_name_H-M   'P 1'
#
loop_
_entity.id
_entity.type
_entity.pdbx_description
1 polymer ?
#
loop_
_entity_poly.entity_id
_entity_poly.type
_entity_poly.pdbx_seq_one_letter_code
_entity_poly.pdbx_strand_id
1 'polypeptide(L)'
;GCENLSIVTLNTSLTEVKPFTFYGCASIFRVSLPPLVTSIGRSAFYGCTQLSEVNYTGTRLESVGDFAFYNCINLPSVNLGNALKDIGRYAFYNNTKLETIDLPESVENIGDCAFYQCSGASSLTLGPNVAQIGDRAFAECTRLTSVSIPASVRSVGDYAFAGCTAVESLQIAEGVEEIGNYAFSRMGALQSVALPQSLTKLGTAAFRGCISLGAVTVRGNTAIGTHAFYGDVTATIYTDAAYDASNREQYWNSSYKPVLFGCVFSEEGYLVSFTVTGTSLLYVNESNTVSAPVRSGYTFAGWAVTEGGAAQYAVDELGEAPVGTTLYAVWQQV
;
A
#
# COMPACT_ATOMS: atom_id res chain seq x y z
N GLY A 1 -4.97 27.41 23.70
CA GLY A 1 -3.53 27.41 23.45
C GLY A 1 -2.87 28.75 23.78
N CYS A 2 -1.57 28.72 24.00
CA CYS A 2 -0.78 29.93 24.20
C CYS A 2 -0.33 30.45 22.82
N GLU A 3 -1.03 31.46 22.29
CA GLU A 3 -0.84 31.94 20.91
C GLU A 3 0.57 32.54 20.67
N ASN A 4 1.23 33.05 21.72
CA ASN A 4 2.54 33.71 21.62
C ASN A 4 3.72 32.82 22.08
N LEU A 5 3.48 31.59 22.48
CA LEU A 5 4.52 30.65 22.91
C LEU A 5 5.27 30.14 21.67
N SER A 6 6.58 30.46 21.56
CA SER A 6 7.38 30.14 20.36
C SER A 6 8.41 29.02 20.57
N ILE A 7 9.05 28.98 21.73
CA ILE A 7 10.06 27.97 22.07
C ILE A 7 9.69 27.33 23.40
N VAL A 8 9.83 26.00 23.45
CA VAL A 8 9.58 25.22 24.66
C VAL A 8 10.79 24.37 24.99
N THR A 9 11.28 24.52 26.21
CA THR A 9 12.26 23.62 26.80
C THR A 9 11.62 22.92 28.01
N LEU A 10 11.53 21.60 27.93
CA LEU A 10 10.92 20.80 28.99
C LEU A 10 11.96 20.38 30.01
N ASN A 11 11.52 20.16 31.26
CA ASN A 11 12.38 19.68 32.35
C ASN A 11 12.95 18.30 31.99
N THR A 12 14.26 18.11 32.21
CA THR A 12 14.98 16.87 31.86
C THR A 12 14.52 15.65 32.62
N SER A 13 13.82 15.79 33.74
CA SER A 13 13.23 14.69 34.53
C SER A 13 11.85 14.28 34.05
N LEU A 14 11.27 14.96 33.04
CA LEU A 14 9.95 14.65 32.54
C LEU A 14 9.96 13.30 31.82
N THR A 15 9.01 12.45 32.19
CA THR A 15 8.85 11.10 31.61
C THR A 15 7.66 11.00 30.65
N GLU A 16 6.80 12.00 30.61
CA GLU A 16 5.60 12.03 29.78
C GLU A 16 5.28 13.47 29.35
N VAL A 17 4.91 13.66 28.10
CA VAL A 17 4.19 14.89 27.66
C VAL A 17 2.71 14.63 27.82
N LYS A 18 2.08 15.24 28.82
CA LYS A 18 0.68 14.97 29.16
C LYS A 18 -0.28 15.36 28.04
N PRO A 19 -1.49 14.76 28.02
CA PRO A 19 -2.53 15.15 27.05
C PRO A 19 -2.81 16.65 27.04
N PHE A 20 -3.01 17.23 25.85
CA PHE A 20 -3.35 18.64 25.62
C PHE A 20 -2.31 19.67 26.09
N THR A 21 -1.08 19.26 26.46
CA THR A 21 -0.08 20.19 27.04
C THR A 21 0.13 21.42 26.19
N PHE A 22 0.27 21.31 24.87
CA PHE A 22 0.48 22.41 23.92
C PHE A 22 -0.64 22.51 22.91
N TYR A 23 -1.84 22.07 23.27
CA TYR A 23 -3.00 22.12 22.38
C TYR A 23 -3.26 23.53 21.84
N GLY A 24 -3.24 23.71 20.53
CA GLY A 24 -3.50 24.98 19.86
C GLY A 24 -2.43 26.06 20.10
N CYS A 25 -1.22 25.70 20.51
CA CYS A 25 -0.11 26.64 20.62
C CYS A 25 0.51 26.87 19.23
N ALA A 26 -0.21 27.62 18.39
CA ALA A 26 0.10 27.77 16.97
C ALA A 26 1.45 28.41 16.66
N SER A 27 2.03 29.19 17.58
CA SER A 27 3.32 29.88 17.39
C SER A 27 4.54 29.06 17.81
N ILE A 28 4.36 27.88 18.42
CA ILE A 28 5.49 27.01 18.76
C ILE A 28 6.16 26.56 17.47
N PHE A 29 7.47 26.87 17.31
CA PHE A 29 8.22 26.41 16.16
C PHE A 29 9.27 25.34 16.53
N ARG A 30 9.68 25.24 17.80
CA ARG A 30 10.65 24.25 18.28
C ARG A 30 10.24 23.68 19.64
N VAL A 31 10.39 22.38 19.79
CA VAL A 31 10.25 21.66 21.07
C VAL A 31 11.41 20.70 21.25
N SER A 32 12.04 20.73 22.42
CA SER A 32 13.04 19.74 22.84
C SER A 32 12.41 18.78 23.86
N LEU A 33 12.24 17.54 23.44
CA LEU A 33 11.72 16.48 24.31
C LEU A 33 12.86 15.89 25.16
N PRO A 34 12.69 15.77 26.48
CA PRO A 34 13.71 15.18 27.35
C PRO A 34 13.95 13.70 27.04
N PRO A 35 15.17 13.19 27.30
CA PRO A 35 15.54 11.81 26.95
C PRO A 35 14.79 10.73 27.71
N LEU A 36 14.15 11.07 28.84
CA LEU A 36 13.39 10.14 29.67
C LEU A 36 11.90 10.01 29.25
N VAL A 37 11.47 10.78 28.27
CA VAL A 37 10.06 10.74 27.80
C VAL A 37 9.76 9.38 27.18
N THR A 38 8.75 8.72 27.72
CA THR A 38 8.22 7.42 27.25
C THR A 38 6.94 7.56 26.46
N SER A 39 6.21 8.67 26.61
CA SER A 39 4.95 8.88 25.90
C SER A 39 4.67 10.36 25.57
N ILE A 40 4.05 10.56 24.41
CA ILE A 40 3.45 11.84 24.02
C ILE A 40 1.93 11.65 24.05
N GLY A 41 1.28 12.36 24.98
CA GLY A 41 -0.13 12.20 25.26
C GLY A 41 -1.05 12.68 24.13
N ARG A 42 -2.33 12.29 24.24
CA ARG A 42 -3.39 12.69 23.30
C ARG A 42 -3.39 14.21 23.07
N SER A 43 -3.46 14.62 21.80
CA SER A 43 -3.56 16.03 21.38
C SER A 43 -2.47 16.95 21.99
N ALA A 44 -1.32 16.40 22.38
CA ALA A 44 -0.30 17.18 23.08
C ALA A 44 0.21 18.39 22.27
N PHE A 45 0.34 18.26 20.95
CA PHE A 45 0.75 19.30 19.99
C PHE A 45 -0.32 19.57 18.93
N TYR A 46 -1.60 19.28 19.23
CA TYR A 46 -2.68 19.51 18.28
C TYR A 46 -2.71 20.96 17.79
N GLY A 47 -2.64 21.17 16.49
CA GLY A 47 -2.72 22.50 15.88
C GLY A 47 -1.52 23.39 16.12
N CYS A 48 -0.35 22.85 16.48
CA CYS A 48 0.91 23.58 16.53
C CYS A 48 1.40 23.84 15.10
N THR A 49 0.71 24.74 14.38
CA THR A 49 0.89 24.91 12.93
C THR A 49 2.25 25.45 12.52
N GLN A 50 2.96 26.15 13.41
CA GLN A 50 4.34 26.63 13.15
C GLN A 50 5.42 25.64 13.59
N LEU A 51 5.04 24.51 14.20
CA LEU A 51 6.02 23.52 14.68
C LEU A 51 6.80 22.95 13.49
N SER A 52 8.10 23.26 13.46
CA SER A 52 9.02 22.84 12.40
C SER A 52 10.17 21.98 12.92
N GLU A 53 10.31 21.84 14.22
CA GLU A 53 11.40 21.08 14.82
C GLU A 53 10.97 20.41 16.13
N VAL A 54 11.10 19.10 16.17
CA VAL A 54 10.92 18.28 17.38
C VAL A 54 12.22 17.54 17.63
N ASN A 55 12.99 17.99 18.63
CA ASN A 55 14.24 17.37 19.00
C ASN A 55 14.01 16.34 20.10
N TYR A 56 14.23 15.09 19.80
CA TYR A 56 14.23 14.00 20.76
C TYR A 56 15.55 13.24 20.69
N THR A 57 16.30 13.24 21.78
CA THR A 57 17.59 12.54 21.88
C THR A 57 17.50 11.27 22.73
N GLY A 58 16.30 10.95 23.20
CA GLY A 58 16.05 9.77 24.03
C GLY A 58 15.86 8.51 23.19
N THR A 59 15.79 7.39 23.89
CA THR A 59 15.59 6.05 23.32
C THR A 59 14.42 5.31 23.94
N ARG A 60 13.55 6.01 24.66
CA ARG A 60 12.50 5.42 25.51
C ARG A 60 11.07 5.74 25.08
N LEU A 61 10.89 6.55 24.01
CA LEU A 61 9.56 6.89 23.55
C LEU A 61 8.88 5.63 23.00
N GLU A 62 7.84 5.17 23.70
CA GLU A 62 7.09 3.95 23.37
C GLU A 62 5.78 4.25 22.67
N SER A 63 5.18 5.42 22.91
CA SER A 63 3.89 5.75 22.32
C SER A 63 3.71 7.22 21.95
N VAL A 64 3.04 7.44 20.81
CA VAL A 64 2.50 8.73 20.38
C VAL A 64 0.98 8.61 20.38
N GLY A 65 0.33 9.39 21.25
CA GLY A 65 -1.12 9.32 21.47
C GLY A 65 -1.97 9.86 20.33
N ASP A 66 -3.28 9.63 20.44
CA ASP A 66 -4.26 10.12 19.44
C ASP A 66 -4.15 11.63 19.24
N PHE A 67 -4.18 12.07 17.97
CA PHE A 67 -4.11 13.49 17.58
C PHE A 67 -2.86 14.24 18.08
N ALA A 68 -1.82 13.54 18.52
CA ALA A 68 -0.67 14.16 19.19
C ALA A 68 -0.03 15.29 18.39
N PHE A 69 0.18 15.11 17.09
CA PHE A 69 0.70 16.10 16.14
C PHE A 69 -0.31 16.44 15.04
N TYR A 70 -1.61 16.39 15.34
CA TYR A 70 -2.66 16.72 14.38
C TYR A 70 -2.47 18.16 13.85
N ASN A 71 -2.41 18.30 12.53
CA ASN A 71 -2.29 19.59 11.84
C ASN A 71 -1.02 20.39 12.20
N CYS A 72 0.11 19.69 12.43
CA CYS A 72 1.44 20.33 12.53
C CYS A 72 2.03 20.50 11.12
N ILE A 73 1.37 21.33 10.31
CA ILE A 73 1.58 21.44 8.85
C ILE A 73 2.97 21.87 8.41
N ASN A 74 3.78 22.42 9.30
CA ASN A 74 5.13 22.88 9.02
C ASN A 74 6.23 21.91 9.49
N LEU A 75 5.86 20.72 10.01
CA LEU A 75 6.81 19.73 10.51
C LEU A 75 7.41 18.90 9.35
N PRO A 76 8.70 19.08 8.99
CA PRO A 76 9.29 18.39 7.84
C PRO A 76 9.74 16.96 8.19
N SER A 77 10.09 16.73 9.44
CA SER A 77 10.52 15.45 9.96
C SER A 77 10.27 15.34 11.45
N VAL A 78 10.17 14.11 11.94
CA VAL A 78 10.11 13.84 13.38
C VAL A 78 10.96 12.62 13.69
N ASN A 79 11.89 12.79 14.64
CA ASN A 79 12.64 11.66 15.19
C ASN A 79 11.88 11.13 16.41
N LEU A 80 11.46 9.87 16.33
CA LEU A 80 10.67 9.20 17.37
C LEU A 80 11.49 8.19 18.19
N GLY A 81 12.81 8.10 17.93
CA GLY A 81 13.68 7.10 18.58
C GLY A 81 13.38 5.67 18.13
N ASN A 82 13.97 4.69 18.80
CA ASN A 82 13.95 3.28 18.37
C ASN A 82 13.12 2.36 19.29
N ALA A 83 12.35 2.92 20.22
CA ALA A 83 11.51 2.14 21.15
C ALA A 83 10.00 2.31 20.88
N LEU A 84 9.63 3.12 19.88
CA LEU A 84 8.23 3.43 19.57
C LEU A 84 7.50 2.18 19.12
N LYS A 85 6.40 1.86 19.79
CA LYS A 85 5.51 0.72 19.50
C LYS A 85 4.18 1.15 18.90
N ASP A 86 3.61 2.21 19.47
CA ASP A 86 2.24 2.59 19.18
C ASP A 86 2.15 4.02 18.63
N ILE A 87 1.51 4.15 17.47
CA ILE A 87 1.14 5.43 16.86
C ILE A 87 -0.38 5.53 16.87
N GLY A 88 -0.90 6.48 17.64
CA GLY A 88 -2.33 6.68 17.87
C GLY A 88 -3.09 7.15 16.62
N ARG A 89 -4.42 7.15 16.75
CA ARG A 89 -5.33 7.61 15.69
C ARG A 89 -5.11 9.10 15.42
N TYR A 90 -5.06 9.48 14.13
CA TYR A 90 -4.85 10.87 13.68
C TYR A 90 -3.56 11.51 14.21
N ALA A 91 -2.57 10.71 14.67
CA ALA A 91 -1.39 11.24 15.37
C ALA A 91 -0.62 12.28 14.55
N PHE A 92 -0.48 12.08 13.26
CA PHE A 92 0.19 12.98 12.30
C PHE A 92 -0.74 13.43 11.17
N TYR A 93 -2.06 13.47 11.42
CA TYR A 93 -3.03 13.91 10.41
C TYR A 93 -2.68 15.30 9.86
N ASN A 94 -2.71 15.45 8.52
CA ASN A 94 -2.46 16.70 7.80
C ASN A 94 -1.11 17.37 8.11
N ASN A 95 -0.05 16.57 8.28
CA ASN A 95 1.32 17.07 8.34
C ASN A 95 1.88 17.20 6.92
N THR A 96 1.42 18.23 6.20
CA THR A 96 1.63 18.37 4.75
C THR A 96 3.08 18.63 4.33
N LYS A 97 3.95 19.04 5.24
CA LYS A 97 5.39 19.21 4.99
C LYS A 97 6.23 18.03 5.43
N LEU A 98 5.65 17.01 6.05
CA LEU A 98 6.40 15.81 6.42
C LEU A 98 6.97 15.16 5.15
N GLU A 99 8.32 15.14 5.01
CA GLU A 99 9.01 14.72 3.78
C GLU A 99 9.21 13.21 3.71
N THR A 100 9.39 12.58 4.87
CA THR A 100 9.60 11.13 4.99
C THR A 100 8.81 10.58 6.17
N ILE A 101 8.27 9.37 6.02
CA ILE A 101 7.68 8.60 7.11
C ILE A 101 8.59 7.38 7.31
N ASP A 102 9.54 7.54 8.25
CA ASP A 102 10.51 6.49 8.58
C ASP A 102 10.20 5.96 9.98
N LEU A 103 9.47 4.82 10.00
CA LEU A 103 9.04 4.21 11.25
C LEU A 103 10.12 3.25 11.77
N PRO A 104 10.50 3.37 13.06
CA PRO A 104 11.48 2.45 13.64
C PRO A 104 10.98 1.01 13.64
N GLU A 105 11.92 0.05 13.64
CA GLU A 105 11.62 -1.38 13.61
C GLU A 105 10.71 -1.84 14.76
N SER A 106 10.71 -1.09 15.86
CA SER A 106 9.92 -1.40 17.06
C SER A 106 8.42 -1.15 16.92
N VAL A 107 7.97 -0.44 15.85
CA VAL A 107 6.55 -0.11 15.67
C VAL A 107 5.74 -1.37 15.40
N GLU A 108 4.70 -1.55 16.20
CA GLU A 108 3.76 -2.67 16.14
C GLU A 108 2.38 -2.23 15.61
N ASN A 109 1.92 -1.03 16.00
CA ASN A 109 0.56 -0.56 15.72
C ASN A 109 0.55 0.84 15.09
N ILE A 110 -0.18 0.98 13.99
CA ILE A 110 -0.43 2.25 13.30
C ILE A 110 -1.94 2.48 13.30
N GLY A 111 -2.38 3.50 14.02
CA GLY A 111 -3.80 3.82 14.21
C GLY A 111 -4.48 4.39 12.97
N ASP A 112 -5.82 4.49 13.04
CA ASP A 112 -6.62 5.03 11.94
C ASP A 112 -6.24 6.48 11.64
N CYS A 113 -6.15 6.82 10.36
CA CYS A 113 -5.79 8.15 9.87
C CYS A 113 -4.46 8.69 10.44
N ALA A 114 -3.55 7.82 10.95
CA ALA A 114 -2.34 8.27 11.65
C ALA A 114 -1.51 9.24 10.82
N PHE A 115 -1.36 9.02 9.51
CA PHE A 115 -0.63 9.87 8.56
C PHE A 115 -1.52 10.34 7.39
N TYR A 116 -2.83 10.44 7.63
CA TYR A 116 -3.76 10.91 6.60
C TYR A 116 -3.37 12.32 6.12
N GLN A 117 -3.34 12.54 4.79
CA GLN A 117 -2.94 13.82 4.18
C GLN A 117 -1.51 14.29 4.50
N CYS A 118 -0.57 13.37 4.79
CA CYS A 118 0.85 13.70 4.78
C CYS A 118 1.35 13.82 3.33
N SER A 119 0.79 14.79 2.59
CA SER A 119 0.97 14.94 1.15
C SER A 119 2.40 15.33 0.73
N GLY A 120 3.25 15.74 1.66
CA GLY A 120 4.67 16.02 1.44
C GLY A 120 5.54 14.75 1.40
N ALA A 121 5.08 13.67 2.04
CA ALA A 121 5.87 12.46 2.21
C ALA A 121 6.13 11.76 0.87
N SER A 122 7.41 11.64 0.51
CA SER A 122 7.87 10.98 -0.72
C SER A 122 8.33 9.54 -0.48
N SER A 123 8.61 9.16 0.77
CA SER A 123 9.02 7.83 1.16
C SER A 123 8.33 7.35 2.43
N LEU A 124 8.12 6.04 2.50
CA LEU A 124 7.56 5.33 3.65
C LEU A 124 8.38 4.09 3.93
N THR A 125 8.89 3.97 5.17
CA THR A 125 9.49 2.74 5.69
C THR A 125 8.60 2.17 6.78
N LEU A 126 8.09 0.95 6.56
CA LEU A 126 7.38 0.16 7.55
C LEU A 126 8.33 -0.87 8.16
N GLY A 127 8.45 -0.87 9.48
CA GLY A 127 9.28 -1.84 10.20
C GLY A 127 8.73 -3.27 10.13
N PRO A 128 9.59 -4.28 10.37
CA PRO A 128 9.23 -5.69 10.25
C PRO A 128 8.28 -6.19 11.36
N ASN A 129 7.95 -5.38 12.34
CA ASN A 129 7.08 -5.73 13.46
C ASN A 129 5.68 -5.13 13.36
N VAL A 130 5.39 -4.32 12.32
CA VAL A 130 4.06 -3.74 12.12
C VAL A 130 3.06 -4.87 11.90
N ALA A 131 2.11 -5.03 12.83
CA ALA A 131 1.09 -6.07 12.77
C ALA A 131 -0.19 -5.64 12.06
N GLN A 132 -0.56 -4.36 12.17
CA GLN A 132 -1.77 -3.80 11.58
C GLN A 132 -1.53 -2.38 11.05
N ILE A 133 -2.20 -2.09 9.93
CA ILE A 133 -2.28 -0.74 9.35
C ILE A 133 -3.74 -0.32 9.44
N GLY A 134 -4.01 0.72 10.22
CA GLY A 134 -5.35 1.22 10.49
C GLY A 134 -6.07 1.79 9.26
N ASP A 135 -7.37 2.05 9.41
CA ASP A 135 -8.18 2.64 8.35
C ASP A 135 -7.66 4.04 7.98
N ARG A 136 -7.50 4.30 6.67
CA ARG A 136 -6.99 5.57 6.13
C ARG A 136 -5.61 5.98 6.66
N ALA A 137 -4.82 5.05 7.21
CA ALA A 137 -3.59 5.39 7.92
C ALA A 137 -2.62 6.25 7.09
N PHE A 138 -2.51 6.00 5.78
CA PHE A 138 -1.66 6.74 4.84
C PHE A 138 -2.45 7.31 3.64
N ALA A 139 -3.79 7.43 3.77
CA ALA A 139 -4.58 7.95 2.66
C ALA A 139 -4.19 9.41 2.32
N GLU A 140 -4.25 9.75 1.04
CA GLU A 140 -3.89 11.08 0.49
C GLU A 140 -2.41 11.46 0.71
N CYS A 141 -1.50 10.48 0.91
CA CYS A 141 -0.05 10.70 0.83
C CYS A 141 0.37 10.74 -0.65
N THR A 142 0.01 11.83 -1.33
CA THR A 142 0.02 11.95 -2.80
C THR A 142 1.41 11.92 -3.44
N ARG A 143 2.49 12.08 -2.67
CA ARG A 143 3.87 12.07 -3.18
C ARG A 143 4.62 10.77 -2.91
N LEU A 144 4.04 9.81 -2.19
CA LEU A 144 4.65 8.48 -2.03
C LEU A 144 4.85 7.83 -3.40
N THR A 145 6.08 7.38 -3.68
CA THR A 145 6.44 6.74 -4.95
C THR A 145 6.44 5.21 -4.87
N SER A 146 6.60 4.67 -3.68
CA SER A 146 6.57 3.23 -3.44
C SER A 146 5.96 2.89 -2.09
N VAL A 147 5.34 1.70 -2.01
CA VAL A 147 4.81 1.13 -0.77
C VAL A 147 5.24 -0.34 -0.70
N SER A 148 5.81 -0.73 0.46
CA SER A 148 6.14 -2.12 0.76
C SER A 148 5.46 -2.53 2.06
N ILE A 149 4.52 -3.48 1.98
CA ILE A 149 3.80 -4.05 3.13
C ILE A 149 4.58 -5.27 3.61
N PRO A 150 5.13 -5.26 4.84
CA PRO A 150 5.94 -6.37 5.35
C PRO A 150 5.09 -7.59 5.73
N ALA A 151 5.75 -8.76 5.83
CA ALA A 151 5.12 -10.04 6.15
C ALA A 151 4.47 -10.12 7.55
N SER A 152 4.83 -9.22 8.43
CA SER A 152 4.22 -9.11 9.77
C SER A 152 2.80 -8.57 9.75
N VAL A 153 2.45 -7.77 8.72
CA VAL A 153 1.10 -7.19 8.55
C VAL A 153 0.12 -8.29 8.16
N ARG A 154 -0.86 -8.56 9.03
CA ARG A 154 -1.95 -9.49 8.74
C ARG A 154 -3.08 -8.85 7.96
N SER A 155 -3.37 -7.59 8.26
CA SER A 155 -4.47 -6.87 7.63
C SER A 155 -4.11 -5.43 7.30
N VAL A 156 -4.58 -4.98 6.14
CA VAL A 156 -4.52 -3.58 5.69
C VAL A 156 -5.92 -3.01 5.80
N GLY A 157 -6.08 -1.92 6.54
CA GLY A 157 -7.37 -1.29 6.83
C GLY A 157 -8.08 -0.69 5.60
N ASP A 158 -9.34 -0.31 5.79
CA ASP A 158 -10.14 0.35 4.76
C ASP A 158 -9.51 1.70 4.36
N TYR A 159 -9.38 1.95 3.05
CA TYR A 159 -8.78 3.18 2.49
C TYR A 159 -7.33 3.42 2.93
N ALA A 160 -6.61 2.45 3.48
CA ALA A 160 -5.32 2.66 4.15
C ALA A 160 -4.32 3.49 3.33
N PHE A 161 -4.27 3.30 2.02
CA PHE A 161 -3.41 4.02 1.07
C PHE A 161 -4.21 4.70 -0.06
N ALA A 162 -5.50 4.95 0.15
CA ALA A 162 -6.34 5.56 -0.89
C ALA A 162 -5.81 6.94 -1.28
N GLY A 163 -5.72 7.22 -2.58
CA GLY A 163 -5.26 8.52 -3.08
C GLY A 163 -3.74 8.74 -3.02
N CYS A 164 -2.94 7.69 -2.80
CA CYS A 164 -1.48 7.74 -2.99
C CYS A 164 -1.15 7.71 -4.49
N THR A 165 -1.44 8.82 -5.18
CA THR A 165 -1.50 8.89 -6.64
C THR A 165 -0.17 8.70 -7.36
N ALA A 166 0.96 8.94 -6.69
CA ALA A 166 2.30 8.82 -7.26
C ALA A 166 2.95 7.44 -7.04
N VAL A 167 2.26 6.49 -6.38
CA VAL A 167 2.82 5.14 -6.15
C VAL A 167 2.93 4.39 -7.46
N GLU A 168 4.16 4.13 -7.89
CA GLU A 168 4.51 3.35 -9.06
C GLU A 168 4.75 1.87 -8.72
N SER A 169 5.20 1.57 -7.49
CA SER A 169 5.53 0.23 -7.00
C SER A 169 4.81 -0.08 -5.69
N LEU A 170 4.05 -1.18 -5.70
CA LEU A 170 3.39 -1.73 -4.52
C LEU A 170 3.84 -3.18 -4.33
N GLN A 171 4.49 -3.46 -3.20
CA GLN A 171 4.88 -4.80 -2.78
C GLN A 171 4.05 -5.21 -1.58
N ILE A 172 3.45 -6.39 -1.63
CA ILE A 172 2.65 -6.98 -0.55
C ILE A 172 3.26 -8.34 -0.24
N ALA A 173 3.89 -8.45 0.93
CA ALA A 173 4.60 -9.66 1.30
C ALA A 173 3.63 -10.82 1.61
N GLU A 174 4.14 -12.05 1.48
CA GLU A 174 3.45 -13.24 2.00
C GLU A 174 3.25 -13.10 3.51
N GLY A 175 2.05 -13.46 4.00
CA GLY A 175 1.61 -13.25 5.38
C GLY A 175 0.45 -12.26 5.51
N VAL A 176 0.24 -11.38 4.51
CA VAL A 176 -0.96 -10.53 4.45
C VAL A 176 -2.17 -11.40 4.08
N GLU A 177 -3.18 -11.38 4.94
CA GLU A 177 -4.38 -12.24 4.81
C GLU A 177 -5.61 -11.44 4.33
N GLU A 178 -5.71 -10.16 4.73
CA GLU A 178 -6.85 -9.31 4.37
C GLU A 178 -6.41 -7.93 3.88
N ILE A 179 -7.06 -7.46 2.82
CA ILE A 179 -6.97 -6.09 2.31
C ILE A 179 -8.37 -5.48 2.36
N GLY A 180 -8.49 -4.35 3.04
CA GLY A 180 -9.75 -3.64 3.28
C GLY A 180 -10.36 -3.00 2.03
N ASN A 181 -11.56 -2.45 2.19
CA ASN A 181 -12.27 -1.76 1.13
C ASN A 181 -11.53 -0.49 0.71
N TYR A 182 -11.41 -0.25 -0.60
CA TYR A 182 -10.72 0.92 -1.16
C TYR A 182 -9.27 1.11 -0.70
N ALA A 183 -8.62 0.08 -0.14
CA ALA A 183 -7.32 0.19 0.53
C ALA A 183 -6.24 0.85 -0.34
N PHE A 184 -6.21 0.55 -1.64
CA PHE A 184 -5.26 1.08 -2.62
C PHE A 184 -5.96 1.85 -3.74
N SER A 185 -7.18 2.36 -3.50
CA SER A 185 -7.92 3.08 -4.54
C SER A 185 -7.21 4.35 -4.98
N ARG A 186 -7.34 4.70 -6.27
CA ARG A 186 -6.77 5.90 -6.90
C ARG A 186 -5.23 5.97 -6.87
N MET A 187 -4.52 4.83 -6.85
CA MET A 187 -3.09 4.77 -7.13
C MET A 187 -2.86 4.90 -8.64
N GLY A 188 -2.92 6.14 -9.14
CA GLY A 188 -2.96 6.42 -10.58
C GLY A 188 -1.71 6.03 -11.36
N ALA A 189 -0.54 5.99 -10.71
CA ALA A 189 0.74 5.64 -11.32
C ALA A 189 1.08 4.14 -11.24
N LEU A 190 0.31 3.34 -10.46
CA LEU A 190 0.56 1.90 -10.27
C LEU A 190 0.33 1.13 -11.57
N GLN A 191 1.37 0.45 -12.06
CA GLN A 191 1.32 -0.29 -13.32
C GLN A 191 0.99 -1.78 -13.15
N SER A 192 1.39 -2.37 -12.03
CA SER A 192 1.13 -3.77 -11.75
C SER A 192 1.08 -4.05 -10.26
N VAL A 193 0.41 -5.13 -9.90
CA VAL A 193 0.41 -5.66 -8.53
C VAL A 193 0.35 -7.18 -8.54
N ALA A 194 1.17 -7.81 -7.68
CA ALA A 194 1.07 -9.23 -7.34
C ALA A 194 0.46 -9.34 -5.93
N LEU A 195 -0.69 -10.01 -5.84
CA LEU A 195 -1.31 -10.31 -4.57
C LEU A 195 -0.67 -11.57 -3.97
N PRO A 196 -0.37 -11.59 -2.66
CA PRO A 196 0.28 -12.74 -2.03
C PRO A 196 -0.65 -13.96 -2.01
N GLN A 197 -0.09 -15.15 -2.00
CA GLN A 197 -0.85 -16.40 -1.92
C GLN A 197 -1.59 -16.56 -0.58
N SER A 198 -1.07 -15.92 0.47
CA SER A 198 -1.69 -15.87 1.79
C SER A 198 -2.99 -15.06 1.83
N LEU A 199 -3.27 -14.22 0.80
CA LEU A 199 -4.42 -13.35 0.79
C LEU A 199 -5.72 -14.15 0.66
N THR A 200 -6.59 -14.04 1.66
CA THR A 200 -7.90 -14.69 1.68
C THR A 200 -9.02 -13.76 1.27
N LYS A 201 -8.84 -12.45 1.46
CA LYS A 201 -9.87 -11.45 1.18
C LYS A 201 -9.28 -10.16 0.60
N LEU A 202 -9.81 -9.77 -0.55
CA LEU A 202 -9.61 -8.46 -1.17
C LEU A 202 -10.92 -7.66 -1.07
N GLY A 203 -10.87 -6.51 -0.43
CA GLY A 203 -12.05 -5.68 -0.16
C GLY A 203 -12.71 -5.09 -1.41
N THR A 204 -13.92 -4.58 -1.23
CA THR A 204 -14.67 -3.86 -2.26
C THR A 204 -13.88 -2.66 -2.76
N ALA A 205 -13.77 -2.51 -4.08
CA ALA A 205 -13.11 -1.39 -4.74
C ALA A 205 -11.64 -1.17 -4.29
N ALA A 206 -10.94 -2.22 -3.84
CA ALA A 206 -9.61 -2.10 -3.23
C ALA A 206 -8.59 -1.39 -4.14
N PHE A 207 -8.65 -1.60 -5.46
CA PHE A 207 -7.82 -0.93 -6.47
C PHE A 207 -8.64 -0.03 -7.41
N ARG A 208 -9.80 0.45 -6.96
CA ARG A 208 -10.65 1.28 -7.83
C ARG A 208 -9.92 2.54 -8.29
N GLY A 209 -9.93 2.80 -9.60
CA GLY A 209 -9.38 4.01 -10.19
C GLY A 209 -7.85 4.03 -10.28
N CYS A 210 -7.20 2.87 -10.26
CA CYS A 210 -5.78 2.71 -10.60
C CYS A 210 -5.61 2.72 -12.13
N ILE A 211 -5.72 3.91 -12.73
CA ILE A 211 -5.90 4.10 -14.18
C ILE A 211 -4.73 3.61 -15.05
N SER A 212 -3.55 3.43 -14.47
CA SER A 212 -2.37 2.90 -15.17
C SER A 212 -2.16 1.39 -14.93
N LEU A 213 -3.04 0.76 -14.13
CA LEU A 213 -2.87 -0.66 -13.77
C LEU A 213 -3.08 -1.55 -15.00
N GLY A 214 -2.01 -2.21 -15.45
CA GLY A 214 -2.00 -3.08 -16.62
C GLY A 214 -2.06 -4.57 -16.27
N ALA A 215 -1.40 -5.00 -15.19
CA ALA A 215 -1.36 -6.41 -14.82
C ALA A 215 -1.64 -6.62 -13.33
N VAL A 216 -2.46 -7.60 -13.03
CA VAL A 216 -2.78 -8.05 -11.67
C VAL A 216 -2.54 -9.56 -11.57
N THR A 217 -1.71 -9.99 -10.65
CA THR A 217 -1.54 -11.41 -10.33
C THR A 217 -2.34 -11.75 -9.08
N VAL A 218 -3.23 -12.74 -9.18
CA VAL A 218 -4.02 -13.27 -8.06
C VAL A 218 -3.71 -14.74 -7.90
N ARG A 219 -3.23 -15.13 -6.72
CA ARG A 219 -2.86 -16.52 -6.40
C ARG A 219 -3.76 -17.08 -5.31
N GLY A 220 -4.00 -18.38 -5.36
CA GLY A 220 -4.82 -19.06 -4.35
C GLY A 220 -6.32 -18.73 -4.41
N ASN A 221 -7.02 -18.97 -3.31
CA ASN A 221 -8.47 -18.83 -3.21
C ASN A 221 -8.89 -17.47 -2.61
N THR A 222 -8.37 -16.38 -3.14
CA THR A 222 -8.72 -15.04 -2.65
C THR A 222 -10.17 -14.69 -2.97
N ALA A 223 -10.96 -14.37 -1.94
CA ALA A 223 -12.29 -13.78 -2.13
C ALA A 223 -12.14 -12.31 -2.59
N ILE A 224 -12.56 -12.02 -3.82
CA ILE A 224 -12.45 -10.70 -4.43
C ILE A 224 -13.74 -9.91 -4.25
N GLY A 225 -13.63 -8.75 -3.60
CA GLY A 225 -14.74 -7.85 -3.37
C GLY A 225 -15.26 -7.21 -4.66
N THR A 226 -16.51 -6.74 -4.62
CA THR A 226 -17.15 -6.08 -5.75
C THR A 226 -16.37 -4.84 -6.19
N HIS A 227 -16.25 -4.61 -7.49
CA HIS A 227 -15.55 -3.44 -8.05
C HIS A 227 -14.07 -3.32 -7.68
N ALA A 228 -13.41 -4.43 -7.24
CA ALA A 228 -12.03 -4.38 -6.76
C ALA A 228 -11.08 -3.66 -7.73
N PHE A 229 -11.27 -3.81 -9.04
CA PHE A 229 -10.48 -3.19 -10.11
C PHE A 229 -11.31 -2.24 -10.99
N TYR A 230 -12.35 -1.62 -10.46
CA TYR A 230 -13.24 -0.75 -11.24
C TYR A 230 -12.56 0.55 -11.66
N GLY A 231 -12.67 0.90 -12.95
CA GLY A 231 -12.08 2.12 -13.52
C GLY A 231 -10.64 1.96 -14.01
N ASP A 232 -10.07 0.76 -13.88
CA ASP A 232 -8.72 0.42 -14.34
C ASP A 232 -8.83 -0.11 -15.78
N VAL A 233 -8.69 0.77 -16.76
CA VAL A 233 -9.14 0.54 -18.14
C VAL A 233 -8.38 -0.57 -18.87
N THR A 234 -7.13 -0.88 -18.42
CA THR A 234 -6.21 -1.78 -19.15
C THR A 234 -5.81 -3.02 -18.38
N ALA A 235 -6.29 -3.20 -17.13
CA ALA A 235 -5.84 -4.30 -16.29
C ALA A 235 -6.22 -5.68 -16.84
N THR A 236 -5.24 -6.56 -16.94
CA THR A 236 -5.42 -8.00 -17.16
C THR A 236 -5.14 -8.74 -15.87
N ILE A 237 -6.02 -9.67 -15.51
CA ILE A 237 -5.89 -10.47 -14.29
C ILE A 237 -5.36 -11.85 -14.68
N TYR A 238 -4.25 -12.23 -14.05
CA TYR A 238 -3.62 -13.55 -14.18
C TYR A 238 -3.86 -14.33 -12.89
N THR A 239 -4.47 -15.51 -12.97
CA THR A 239 -4.79 -16.31 -11.79
C THR A 239 -4.52 -17.80 -11.99
N ASP A 240 -4.04 -18.47 -10.94
CA ASP A 240 -3.93 -19.92 -10.87
C ASP A 240 -5.27 -20.62 -10.62
N ALA A 241 -6.30 -19.88 -10.27
CA ALA A 241 -7.64 -20.43 -10.10
C ALA A 241 -8.14 -21.11 -11.38
N ALA A 242 -8.81 -22.25 -11.23
CA ALA A 242 -9.54 -22.86 -12.32
C ALA A 242 -10.80 -22.03 -12.65
N TYR A 243 -11.13 -21.95 -13.95
CA TYR A 243 -12.39 -21.34 -14.34
C TYR A 243 -13.58 -22.13 -13.79
N ASP A 244 -14.45 -21.44 -13.06
CA ASP A 244 -15.75 -21.94 -12.63
C ASP A 244 -16.83 -20.91 -13.01
N ALA A 245 -17.79 -21.33 -13.83
CA ALA A 245 -18.88 -20.47 -14.28
C ALA A 245 -19.75 -19.95 -13.12
N SER A 246 -19.85 -20.69 -12.01
CA SER A 246 -20.58 -20.27 -10.81
C SER A 246 -19.85 -19.19 -10.03
N ASN A 247 -18.49 -19.15 -10.13
CA ASN A 247 -17.65 -18.19 -9.45
C ASN A 247 -17.48 -16.88 -10.25
N ARG A 248 -17.71 -16.92 -11.56
CA ARG A 248 -17.50 -15.77 -12.45
C ARG A 248 -18.20 -14.52 -11.96
N GLU A 249 -19.48 -14.60 -11.60
CA GLU A 249 -20.25 -13.45 -11.15
C GLU A 249 -19.88 -13.00 -9.75
N GLN A 250 -19.48 -13.92 -8.89
CA GLN A 250 -19.16 -13.66 -7.51
C GLN A 250 -17.79 -12.96 -7.34
N TYR A 251 -16.80 -13.34 -8.15
CA TYR A 251 -15.41 -12.86 -7.97
C TYR A 251 -14.96 -11.80 -8.99
N TRP A 252 -15.51 -11.82 -10.22
CA TRP A 252 -14.99 -11.04 -11.34
C TRP A 252 -16.03 -10.10 -11.97
N ASN A 253 -17.25 -10.13 -11.47
CA ASN A 253 -18.45 -9.55 -12.06
C ASN A 253 -18.41 -8.04 -12.35
N SER A 254 -17.59 -7.29 -11.69
CA SER A 254 -17.75 -5.84 -11.71
C SER A 254 -16.73 -5.09 -12.55
N SER A 255 -15.78 -5.79 -13.16
CA SER A 255 -14.62 -5.11 -13.73
C SER A 255 -14.48 -5.21 -15.24
N TYR A 256 -15.25 -6.06 -15.93
CA TYR A 256 -15.15 -6.23 -17.39
C TYR A 256 -13.69 -6.34 -17.90
N LYS A 257 -12.84 -7.08 -17.17
CA LYS A 257 -11.42 -7.20 -17.44
C LYS A 257 -11.08 -8.55 -18.07
N PRO A 258 -10.07 -8.63 -18.94
CA PRO A 258 -9.52 -9.91 -19.36
C PRO A 258 -9.01 -10.69 -18.14
N VAL A 259 -9.36 -11.96 -18.03
CA VAL A 259 -8.89 -12.87 -16.98
C VAL A 259 -8.30 -14.10 -17.64
N LEU A 260 -7.05 -14.43 -17.31
CA LEU A 260 -6.40 -15.67 -17.68
C LEU A 260 -6.46 -16.64 -16.48
N PHE A 261 -7.20 -17.74 -16.65
CA PHE A 261 -7.35 -18.77 -15.65
C PHE A 261 -6.34 -19.92 -15.86
N GLY A 262 -6.02 -20.63 -14.77
CA GLY A 262 -5.11 -21.78 -14.81
C GLY A 262 -3.67 -21.42 -15.12
N CYS A 263 -3.26 -20.20 -14.75
CA CYS A 263 -1.88 -19.77 -14.85
C CYS A 263 -0.97 -20.55 -13.89
N VAL A 264 0.23 -20.86 -14.33
CA VAL A 264 1.28 -21.47 -13.52
C VAL A 264 2.28 -20.36 -13.15
N PHE A 265 2.53 -20.18 -11.88
CA PHE A 265 3.48 -19.18 -11.36
C PHE A 265 4.73 -19.87 -10.80
N SER A 266 5.88 -19.20 -10.88
CA SER A 266 7.11 -19.61 -10.19
C SER A 266 6.95 -19.44 -8.66
N GLU A 267 7.91 -19.97 -7.90
CA GLU A 267 8.01 -19.74 -6.44
C GLU A 267 8.11 -18.24 -6.11
N GLU A 268 8.77 -17.47 -6.97
CA GLU A 268 8.93 -16.00 -6.85
C GLU A 268 7.68 -15.23 -7.30
N GLY A 269 6.63 -15.93 -7.80
CA GLY A 269 5.32 -15.36 -8.11
C GLY A 269 5.16 -14.75 -9.51
N TYR A 270 6.12 -14.87 -10.43
CA TYR A 270 5.91 -14.45 -11.82
C TYR A 270 5.31 -15.57 -12.68
N LEU A 271 4.56 -15.16 -13.73
CA LEU A 271 3.89 -16.07 -14.64
C LEU A 271 4.90 -16.91 -15.45
N VAL A 272 4.72 -18.22 -15.42
CA VAL A 272 5.54 -19.20 -16.16
C VAL A 272 4.79 -19.68 -17.41
N SER A 273 3.57 -20.14 -17.25
CA SER A 273 2.77 -20.69 -18.36
C SER A 273 1.29 -20.69 -18.05
N PHE A 274 0.48 -20.94 -19.08
CA PHE A 274 -0.91 -21.34 -18.93
C PHE A 274 -1.31 -22.25 -20.11
N THR A 275 -2.39 -23.05 -19.93
CA THR A 275 -2.90 -23.89 -21.02
C THR A 275 -4.14 -23.25 -21.63
N VAL A 276 -4.13 -23.09 -22.95
CA VAL A 276 -5.28 -22.58 -23.69
C VAL A 276 -6.41 -23.60 -23.64
N THR A 277 -7.50 -23.22 -23.00
CA THR A 277 -8.75 -24.00 -23.00
C THR A 277 -9.86 -23.13 -23.58
N GLY A 278 -11.02 -23.70 -23.88
CA GLY A 278 -12.17 -22.92 -24.33
C GLY A 278 -12.63 -21.84 -23.34
N THR A 279 -12.09 -21.85 -22.10
CA THR A 279 -12.45 -20.95 -21.00
C THR A 279 -11.25 -20.33 -20.30
N SER A 280 -10.02 -20.59 -20.79
CA SER A 280 -8.80 -20.05 -20.16
C SER A 280 -8.67 -18.53 -20.26
N LEU A 281 -9.27 -17.94 -21.29
CA LEU A 281 -9.30 -16.50 -21.50
C LEU A 281 -10.74 -16.02 -21.60
N LEU A 282 -11.15 -15.17 -20.70
CA LEU A 282 -12.45 -14.51 -20.74
C LEU A 282 -12.29 -13.05 -21.11
N TYR A 283 -12.92 -12.67 -22.22
CA TYR A 283 -13.18 -11.28 -22.60
C TYR A 283 -14.59 -10.92 -22.19
N VAL A 284 -14.77 -9.75 -21.66
CA VAL A 284 -16.09 -9.26 -21.27
C VAL A 284 -16.68 -8.34 -22.35
N ASN A 285 -15.83 -7.76 -23.19
CA ASN A 285 -16.25 -7.05 -24.40
C ASN A 285 -15.16 -7.10 -25.48
N GLU A 286 -15.56 -6.82 -26.73
CA GLU A 286 -14.72 -6.88 -27.94
C GLU A 286 -13.55 -5.85 -27.96
N SER A 287 -13.51 -4.91 -27.01
CA SER A 287 -12.51 -3.85 -26.94
C SER A 287 -11.37 -4.13 -25.97
N ASN A 288 -11.41 -5.23 -25.22
CA ASN A 288 -10.41 -5.52 -24.20
C ASN A 288 -9.17 -6.17 -24.80
N THR A 289 -8.06 -5.44 -24.73
CA THR A 289 -6.74 -5.99 -25.02
C THR A 289 -6.14 -6.64 -23.78
N VAL A 290 -5.39 -7.73 -23.95
CA VAL A 290 -4.64 -8.38 -22.88
C VAL A 290 -3.37 -7.57 -22.66
N SER A 291 -3.10 -7.15 -21.43
CA SER A 291 -1.83 -6.51 -21.06
C SER A 291 -0.77 -7.58 -20.77
N ALA A 292 0.50 -7.29 -21.05
CA ALA A 292 1.58 -8.20 -20.77
C ALA A 292 1.70 -8.48 -19.26
N PRO A 293 2.05 -9.72 -18.85
CA PRO A 293 2.41 -10.00 -17.47
C PRO A 293 3.68 -9.25 -17.07
N VAL A 294 3.92 -9.09 -15.78
CA VAL A 294 5.05 -8.32 -15.26
C VAL A 294 5.99 -9.23 -14.46
N ARG A 295 7.29 -9.03 -14.66
CA ARG A 295 8.38 -9.64 -13.90
C ARG A 295 9.46 -8.60 -13.65
N SER A 296 9.84 -8.40 -12.39
CA SER A 296 10.88 -7.42 -12.02
C SER A 296 12.21 -7.71 -12.72
N GLY A 297 12.80 -6.68 -13.36
CA GLY A 297 14.08 -6.81 -14.09
C GLY A 297 13.98 -7.51 -15.45
N TYR A 298 12.77 -7.74 -15.97
CA TYR A 298 12.55 -8.40 -17.25
C TYR A 298 11.49 -7.70 -18.08
N THR A 299 11.62 -7.80 -19.41
CA THR A 299 10.58 -7.43 -20.36
C THR A 299 9.90 -8.70 -20.89
N PHE A 300 8.58 -8.67 -21.00
CA PHE A 300 7.83 -9.76 -21.64
C PHE A 300 8.01 -9.69 -23.15
N ALA A 301 8.51 -10.79 -23.74
CA ALA A 301 8.78 -10.87 -25.18
C ALA A 301 7.67 -11.57 -25.98
N GLY A 302 6.72 -12.22 -25.29
CA GLY A 302 5.63 -12.99 -25.93
C GLY A 302 5.51 -14.40 -25.36
N TRP A 303 4.78 -15.25 -26.09
CA TRP A 303 4.46 -16.62 -25.69
C TRP A 303 5.12 -17.64 -26.63
N ALA A 304 5.71 -18.68 -26.07
CA ALA A 304 6.26 -19.82 -26.79
C ALA A 304 5.41 -21.07 -26.58
N VAL A 305 5.34 -21.97 -27.55
CA VAL A 305 4.66 -23.28 -27.43
C VAL A 305 5.55 -24.35 -26.79
N THR A 306 6.83 -24.03 -26.56
CA THR A 306 7.77 -24.93 -25.88
C THR A 306 8.50 -24.14 -24.78
N GLU A 307 8.70 -24.78 -23.65
CA GLU A 307 9.47 -24.20 -22.55
C GLU A 307 10.89 -23.79 -23.01
N GLY A 308 11.29 -22.54 -22.72
CA GLY A 308 12.58 -21.99 -23.19
C GLY A 308 12.65 -21.68 -24.68
N GLY A 309 11.56 -21.83 -25.43
CA GLY A 309 11.48 -21.52 -26.85
C GLY A 309 11.43 -20.03 -27.15
N ALA A 310 11.59 -19.66 -28.44
CA ALA A 310 11.36 -18.29 -28.88
C ALA A 310 9.86 -17.96 -28.90
N ALA A 311 9.53 -16.68 -28.66
CA ALA A 311 8.15 -16.20 -28.72
C ALA A 311 7.54 -16.39 -30.12
N GLN A 312 6.35 -16.95 -30.18
CA GLN A 312 5.59 -17.25 -31.38
C GLN A 312 4.28 -16.48 -31.46
N TYR A 313 3.75 -16.09 -30.29
CA TYR A 313 2.54 -15.29 -30.17
C TYR A 313 2.86 -14.01 -29.37
N ALA A 314 2.33 -12.88 -29.83
CA ALA A 314 2.32 -11.66 -29.05
C ALA A 314 1.27 -11.74 -27.91
N VAL A 315 1.27 -10.77 -27.03
CA VAL A 315 0.36 -10.77 -25.88
C VAL A 315 -1.11 -10.71 -26.29
N ASP A 316 -1.43 -10.05 -27.38
CA ASP A 316 -2.76 -9.86 -27.97
C ASP A 316 -3.18 -10.99 -28.93
N GLU A 317 -2.27 -11.88 -29.29
CA GLU A 317 -2.52 -13.03 -30.19
C GLU A 317 -2.88 -14.33 -29.46
N LEU A 318 -3.12 -14.28 -28.16
CA LEU A 318 -3.45 -15.47 -27.35
C LEU A 318 -4.64 -16.27 -27.85
N GLY A 319 -5.62 -15.61 -28.48
CA GLY A 319 -6.80 -16.26 -29.05
C GLY A 319 -6.51 -17.06 -30.33
N GLU A 320 -5.33 -16.90 -30.91
CA GLU A 320 -4.91 -17.60 -32.13
C GLU A 320 -4.27 -18.96 -31.83
N ALA A 321 -3.81 -19.18 -30.59
CA ALA A 321 -3.23 -20.46 -30.19
C ALA A 321 -4.30 -21.55 -30.10
N PRO A 322 -4.04 -22.78 -30.64
CA PRO A 322 -5.00 -23.89 -30.57
C PRO A 322 -5.37 -24.28 -29.15
N VAL A 323 -6.63 -24.64 -28.94
CA VAL A 323 -7.09 -25.22 -27.65
C VAL A 323 -6.30 -26.45 -27.30
N GLY A 324 -5.85 -26.57 -26.07
CA GLY A 324 -4.98 -27.63 -25.57
C GLY A 324 -3.49 -27.30 -25.63
N THR A 325 -3.09 -26.15 -26.22
CA THR A 325 -1.70 -25.72 -26.26
C THR A 325 -1.32 -25.12 -24.92
N THR A 326 -0.18 -25.55 -24.36
CA THR A 326 0.45 -24.85 -23.24
C THR A 326 1.36 -23.74 -23.78
N LEU A 327 1.15 -22.53 -23.33
CA LEU A 327 1.93 -21.35 -23.69
C LEU A 327 2.84 -20.96 -22.52
N TYR A 328 4.12 -20.78 -22.81
CA TYR A 328 5.16 -20.41 -21.86
C TYR A 328 5.53 -18.93 -22.03
N ALA A 329 5.59 -18.20 -20.94
CA ALA A 329 6.01 -16.80 -20.95
C ALA A 329 7.50 -16.68 -21.29
N VAL A 330 7.81 -15.86 -22.29
CA VAL A 330 9.19 -15.57 -22.71
C VAL A 330 9.62 -14.24 -22.11
N TRP A 331 10.69 -14.27 -21.34
CA TRP A 331 11.22 -13.13 -20.61
C TRP A 331 12.61 -12.75 -21.11
N GLN A 332 12.86 -11.45 -21.32
CA GLN A 332 14.17 -10.89 -21.65
C GLN A 332 14.64 -10.02 -20.49
N GLN A 333 15.84 -10.25 -20.01
CA GLN A 333 16.44 -9.43 -18.96
C GLN A 333 16.72 -8.02 -19.49
N VAL A 334 16.37 -7.00 -18.69
CA VAL A 334 16.56 -5.58 -19.02
C VAL A 334 17.97 -5.14 -18.67
#